data_ef089a1609379691725fed63d4cb3ea3
#
_entry.id   ef089a1609379691725fed63d4cb3ea3
#
_cell.length_a   1.000
_cell.length_b   1.000
_cell.length_c   1.000
_cell.angle_alpha   90.00
_cell.angle_beta   90.00
_cell.angle_gamma   90.00
#
_symmetry.space_group_name_H-M   'P 1'
#
loop_
_entity.id
_entity.type
_entity.pdbx_description
1 polymer ?
#
loop_
_entity_poly.entity_id
_entity_poly.type
_entity_poly.pdbx_seq_one_letter_code
_entity_poly.pdbx_strand_id
1 'polypeptide(L)'
;MALDRATALNAIYAALDDLNLDRPGDQQLAKAEDTLLFGDGASLDSLALVNLVMGAEQHLLEMADVELVLASEAAMSRKRSPYRSVGALADYAVEVATDAAQ
;
A
#
# COMPACT_ATOMS: atom_id res chain seq x y z
N MET A 1 11.94 11.91 -10.22
CA MET A 1 10.84 11.51 -11.11
C MET A 1 9.58 11.34 -10.30
N ALA A 2 8.47 11.86 -10.81
CA ALA A 2 7.19 11.70 -10.13
C ALA A 2 6.66 10.28 -10.33
N LEU A 3 6.08 9.71 -9.29
CA LEU A 3 5.40 8.43 -9.34
C LEU A 3 3.96 8.67 -9.78
N ASP A 4 3.49 7.99 -10.82
CA ASP A 4 2.09 8.10 -11.18
C ASP A 4 1.23 7.13 -10.36
N ARG A 5 -0.06 7.43 -10.30
CA ARG A 5 -0.99 6.66 -9.47
C ARG A 5 -1.17 5.24 -9.99
N ALA A 6 -1.15 5.05 -11.29
CA ALA A 6 -1.29 3.71 -11.88
C ALA A 6 -0.13 2.81 -11.48
N THR A 7 1.09 3.33 -11.48
CA THR A 7 2.27 2.58 -11.03
C THR A 7 2.17 2.25 -9.54
N ALA A 8 1.73 3.21 -8.73
CA ALA A 8 1.52 2.98 -7.31
C ALA A 8 0.49 1.88 -7.06
N LEU A 9 -0.62 1.92 -7.78
CA LEU A 9 -1.65 0.87 -7.69
C LEU A 9 -1.10 -0.50 -8.09
N ASN A 10 -0.33 -0.56 -9.17
CA ASN A 10 0.25 -1.82 -9.64
C ASN A 10 1.19 -2.42 -8.59
N ALA A 11 1.98 -1.59 -7.94
CA ALA A 11 2.89 -2.06 -6.88
C ALA A 11 2.10 -2.60 -5.68
N ILE A 12 1.02 -1.92 -5.30
CA ILE A 12 0.16 -2.37 -4.20
C ILE A 12 -0.55 -3.67 -4.57
N TYR A 13 -1.03 -3.78 -5.80
CA TYR A 13 -1.67 -5.02 -6.28
C TYR A 13 -0.67 -6.19 -6.28
N ALA A 14 0.59 -5.94 -6.66
CA ALA A 14 1.62 -6.97 -6.59
C ALA A 14 1.86 -7.42 -5.15
N ALA A 15 1.86 -6.48 -4.21
CA ALA A 15 1.99 -6.79 -2.79
C ALA A 15 0.77 -7.58 -2.28
N LEU A 16 -0.42 -7.26 -2.77
CA LEU A 16 -1.63 -8.04 -2.44
C LEU A 16 -1.54 -9.47 -2.97
N ASP A 17 -1.01 -9.65 -4.19
CA ASP A 17 -0.80 -11.00 -4.74
C ASP A 17 0.13 -11.81 -3.84
N ASP A 18 1.22 -11.20 -3.37
CA ASP A 18 2.15 -11.87 -2.46
C ASP A 18 1.47 -12.26 -1.15
N LEU A 19 0.69 -11.34 -0.59
CA LEU A 19 -0.04 -11.60 0.65
C LEU A 19 -1.07 -12.72 0.46
N ASN A 20 -1.77 -12.71 -0.66
CA ASN A 20 -2.81 -13.69 -0.96
C ASN A 20 -2.27 -15.11 -1.14
N LEU A 21 -0.98 -15.27 -1.45
CA LEU A 21 -0.38 -16.60 -1.61
C LEU A 21 -0.55 -17.46 -0.36
N ASP A 22 -0.53 -16.85 0.82
CA ASP A 22 -0.63 -17.54 2.10
C ASP A 22 -2.05 -17.51 2.69
N ARG A 23 -3.03 -16.95 1.96
CA ARG A 23 -4.40 -16.82 2.48
C ARG A 23 -5.33 -17.80 1.76
N PRO A 24 -6.28 -18.41 2.50
CA PRO A 24 -7.32 -19.25 1.87
C PRO A 24 -8.14 -18.43 0.86
N GLY A 25 -8.71 -19.12 -0.13
CA GLY A 25 -9.45 -18.47 -1.20
C GLY A 25 -10.56 -17.54 -0.74
N ASP A 26 -11.25 -17.89 0.35
CA ASP A 26 -12.34 -17.09 0.92
C ASP A 26 -11.83 -15.88 1.74
N GLN A 27 -10.53 -15.82 2.00
CA GLN A 27 -9.90 -14.73 2.75
C GLN A 27 -8.97 -13.89 1.90
N GLN A 28 -8.90 -14.14 0.60
CA GLN A 28 -8.06 -13.35 -0.29
C GLN A 28 -8.67 -11.98 -0.51
N LEU A 29 -7.79 -10.99 -0.59
CA LEU A 29 -8.20 -9.60 -0.80
C LEU A 29 -8.33 -9.32 -2.29
N ALA A 30 -9.37 -8.60 -2.68
CA ALA A 30 -9.57 -8.17 -4.05
C ALA A 30 -8.55 -7.10 -4.45
N LYS A 31 -8.11 -7.13 -5.69
CA LYS A 31 -7.23 -6.08 -6.23
C LYS A 31 -8.12 -4.95 -6.76
N ALA A 32 -8.55 -4.08 -5.86
CA ALA A 32 -9.43 -2.96 -6.17
C ALA A 32 -9.10 -1.78 -5.28
N GLU A 33 -9.38 -0.58 -5.75
CA GLU A 33 -9.04 0.63 -4.99
C GLU A 33 -9.85 0.77 -3.71
N ASP A 34 -11.06 0.22 -3.67
CA ASP A 34 -11.94 0.30 -2.51
C ASP A 34 -11.72 -0.86 -1.53
N THR A 35 -10.76 -1.74 -1.79
CA THR A 35 -10.43 -2.81 -0.87
C THR A 35 -9.92 -2.22 0.44
N LEU A 36 -10.57 -2.58 1.55
CA LEU A 36 -10.20 -2.07 2.87
C LEU A 36 -9.00 -2.84 3.40
N LEU A 37 -8.01 -2.09 3.89
CA LEU A 37 -6.78 -2.66 4.44
C LEU A 37 -6.73 -2.56 5.96
N PHE A 38 -7.22 -1.46 6.52
CA PHE A 38 -7.13 -1.19 7.95
C PHE A 38 -8.37 -0.44 8.42
N GLY A 39 -8.80 -0.73 9.65
CA GLY A 39 -9.96 -0.10 10.24
C GLY A 39 -11.19 -1.02 10.22
N ASP A 40 -12.35 -0.43 10.47
CA ASP A 40 -13.61 -1.19 10.54
C ASP A 40 -13.90 -1.86 9.20
N GLY A 41 -14.20 -3.15 9.25
CA GLY A 41 -14.50 -3.94 8.07
C GLY A 41 -13.30 -4.48 7.32
N ALA A 42 -12.08 -4.12 7.75
CA ALA A 42 -10.86 -4.63 7.13
C ALA A 42 -10.52 -6.02 7.64
N SER A 43 -9.90 -6.82 6.77
CA SER A 43 -9.55 -8.22 7.07
C SER A 43 -8.14 -8.38 7.61
N LEU A 44 -7.28 -7.37 7.48
CA LEU A 44 -5.87 -7.49 7.85
C LEU A 44 -5.64 -7.15 9.31
N ASP A 45 -4.80 -7.95 9.98
CA ASP A 45 -4.27 -7.56 11.28
C ASP A 45 -3.07 -6.62 11.07
N SER A 46 -2.51 -6.12 12.17
CA SER A 46 -1.40 -5.15 12.11
C SER A 46 -0.16 -5.71 11.43
N LEU A 47 0.16 -6.98 11.67
CA LEU A 47 1.33 -7.60 11.07
C LEU A 47 1.16 -7.76 9.56
N ALA A 48 -0.01 -8.23 9.12
CA ALA A 48 -0.29 -8.39 7.70
C ALA A 48 -0.28 -7.03 6.99
N LEU A 49 -0.82 -6.00 7.64
CA LEU A 49 -0.80 -4.63 7.10
C LEU A 49 0.63 -4.13 6.89
N VAL A 50 1.49 -4.30 7.90
CA VAL A 50 2.90 -3.88 7.79
C VAL A 50 3.58 -4.64 6.67
N ASN A 51 3.36 -5.95 6.56
CA ASN A 51 3.94 -6.75 5.48
C ASN A 51 3.48 -6.27 4.11
N LEU A 52 2.21 -5.91 3.98
CA LEU A 52 1.67 -5.38 2.72
C LEU A 52 2.34 -4.05 2.35
N VAL A 53 2.45 -3.14 3.31
CA VAL A 53 3.05 -1.82 3.08
C VAL A 53 4.52 -1.97 2.68
N MET A 54 5.27 -2.81 3.38
CA MET A 54 6.68 -3.07 3.05
C MET A 54 6.81 -3.74 1.69
N GLY A 55 5.90 -4.65 1.35
CA GLY A 55 5.85 -5.27 0.04
C GLY A 55 5.60 -4.25 -1.06
N ALA A 56 4.71 -3.30 -0.83
CA ALA A 56 4.46 -2.21 -1.79
C ALA A 56 5.71 -1.36 -2.00
N GLU A 57 6.45 -1.05 -0.93
CA GLU A 57 7.72 -0.32 -1.03
C GLU A 57 8.71 -1.09 -1.91
N GLN A 58 8.83 -2.39 -1.69
CA GLN A 58 9.73 -3.27 -2.44
C GLN A 58 9.36 -3.29 -3.92
N HIS A 59 8.07 -3.44 -4.23
CA HIS A 59 7.61 -3.47 -5.62
C HIS A 59 7.79 -2.12 -6.30
N LEU A 60 7.63 -1.01 -5.58
CA LEU A 60 7.89 0.32 -6.14
C LEU A 60 9.36 0.47 -6.52
N LEU A 61 10.27 -0.04 -5.70
CA LEU A 61 11.69 -0.01 -6.01
C LEU A 61 11.99 -0.83 -7.26
N GLU A 62 11.42 -2.03 -7.36
CA GLU A 62 11.67 -2.94 -8.49
C GLU A 62 11.02 -2.46 -9.78
N MET A 63 9.79 -1.93 -9.72
CA MET A 63 9.00 -1.59 -10.89
C MET A 63 9.29 -0.21 -11.43
N ALA A 64 9.59 0.74 -10.56
CA ALA A 64 9.69 2.15 -10.91
C ALA A 64 11.01 2.80 -10.48
N ASP A 65 11.91 2.03 -9.86
CA ASP A 65 13.16 2.53 -9.29
C ASP A 65 12.91 3.71 -8.34
N VAL A 66 11.82 3.62 -7.58
CA VAL A 66 11.41 4.64 -6.61
C VAL A 66 11.55 4.06 -5.22
N GLU A 67 12.39 4.67 -4.40
CA GLU A 67 12.58 4.25 -3.01
C GLU A 67 11.77 5.17 -2.10
N LEU A 68 10.75 4.62 -1.46
CA LEU A 68 9.86 5.37 -0.57
C LEU A 68 9.76 4.67 0.78
N VAL A 69 9.52 5.46 1.83
CA VAL A 69 9.18 4.95 3.15
C VAL A 69 7.70 5.25 3.38
N LEU A 70 6.88 4.21 3.27
CA LEU A 70 5.42 4.32 3.45
C LEU A 70 5.00 3.94 4.87
N ALA A 71 5.76 3.05 5.52
CA ALA A 71 5.50 2.64 6.91
C ALA A 71 6.25 3.60 7.84
N SER A 72 5.57 4.65 8.31
CA SER A 72 6.19 5.67 9.16
C SER A 72 5.25 6.08 10.28
N GLU A 73 5.81 6.64 11.35
CA GLU A 73 5.03 7.17 12.46
C GLU A 73 4.16 8.34 12.02
N ALA A 74 4.67 9.18 11.12
CA ALA A 74 3.90 10.30 10.61
C ALA A 74 2.65 9.84 9.89
N ALA A 75 2.75 8.77 9.09
CA ALA A 75 1.60 8.20 8.40
C ALA A 75 0.61 7.59 9.40
N MET A 76 1.11 6.90 10.42
CA MET A 76 0.26 6.26 11.42
C MET A 76 -0.47 7.28 12.29
N SER A 77 0.06 8.49 12.41
CA SER A 77 -0.52 9.55 13.23
C SER A 77 -1.54 10.42 12.49
N ARG A 78 -1.75 10.19 11.20
CA ARG A 78 -2.69 11.01 10.42
C ARG A 78 -4.13 10.71 10.83
N LYS A 79 -4.98 11.73 10.84
CA LYS A 79 -6.40 11.60 11.17
C LYS A 79 -7.11 10.61 10.25
N ARG A 80 -6.79 10.69 8.95
CA ARG A 80 -7.25 9.71 7.97
C ARG A 80 -6.07 8.82 7.63
N SER A 81 -6.14 7.58 8.06
CA SER A 81 -5.06 6.65 7.82
C SER A 81 -4.82 6.45 6.32
N PRO A 82 -3.57 6.59 5.85
CA PRO A 82 -3.25 6.27 4.46
C PRO A 82 -3.35 4.77 4.19
N TYR A 83 -3.49 3.98 5.25
CA TYR A 83 -3.58 2.51 5.14
C TYR A 83 -5.02 2.00 5.17
N ARG A 84 -6.03 2.88 5.13
CA ARG A 84 -7.43 2.45 5.24
C ARG A 84 -7.90 1.65 4.03
N SER A 85 -7.37 1.95 2.84
CA SER A 85 -7.75 1.25 1.60
C SER A 85 -6.60 1.27 0.62
N VAL A 86 -6.72 0.43 -0.42
CA VAL A 86 -5.74 0.39 -1.52
C VAL A 86 -5.61 1.76 -2.18
N GLY A 87 -6.75 2.41 -2.49
CA GLY A 87 -6.74 3.73 -3.12
C GLY A 87 -6.08 4.78 -2.25
N ALA A 88 -6.35 4.76 -0.94
CA ALA A 88 -5.74 5.69 0.00
C ALA A 88 -4.22 5.50 0.07
N LEU A 89 -3.76 4.25 0.06
CA LEU A 89 -2.33 3.95 0.07
C LEU A 89 -1.65 4.40 -1.22
N ALA A 90 -2.31 4.22 -2.36
CA ALA A 90 -1.79 4.70 -3.65
C ALA A 90 -1.66 6.22 -3.66
N ASP A 91 -2.67 6.93 -3.18
CA ASP A 91 -2.62 8.40 -3.08
C ASP A 91 -1.49 8.86 -2.17
N TYR A 92 -1.30 8.17 -1.04
CA TYR A 92 -0.23 8.48 -0.11
C TYR A 92 1.15 8.24 -0.74
N ALA A 93 1.32 7.15 -1.48
CA ALA A 93 2.58 6.84 -2.16
C ALA A 93 2.94 7.95 -3.16
N VAL A 94 1.97 8.42 -3.94
CA VAL A 94 2.19 9.53 -4.87
C VAL A 94 2.57 10.81 -4.12
N GLU A 95 1.90 11.10 -3.02
CA GLU A 95 2.19 12.26 -2.18
C GLU A 95 3.64 12.22 -1.66
N VAL A 96 4.06 11.08 -1.11
CA VAL A 96 5.42 10.90 -0.58
C VAL A 96 6.46 11.04 -1.69
N ALA A 97 6.20 10.47 -2.86
CA ALA A 97 7.11 10.57 -3.99
C ALA A 97 7.24 12.00 -4.48
N THR A 98 6.14 12.75 -4.51
CA THR A 98 6.13 14.15 -4.91
C THR A 98 6.94 15.00 -3.93
N ASP A 99 6.73 14.78 -2.63
CA ASP A 99 7.46 15.50 -1.59
C ASP A 99 8.96 15.20 -1.64
N ALA A 100 9.33 13.95 -1.91
CA ALA A 100 10.73 13.54 -1.98
C ALA A 100 11.44 14.12 -3.21
N ALA A 101 10.70 14.45 -4.27
CA ALA A 101 11.25 15.00 -5.50
C ALA A 101 11.51 16.52 -5.43
N GLN A 102 11.06 17.19 -4.37
CA GLN A 102 11.17 18.63 -4.20
C GLN A 102 12.40 19.06 -3.41
#